data_41b23e4f94deb8addd6c3bd8371d9773
#
_entry.id   41b23e4f94deb8addd6c3bd8371d9773
#
_cell.length_a   1.000
_cell.length_b   1.000
_cell.length_c   1.000
_cell.angle_alpha   90.00
_cell.angle_beta   90.00
_cell.angle_gamma   90.00
#
_symmetry.space_group_name_H-M   'P 1'
#
loop_
_entity.id
_entity.type
_entity.pdbx_description
1 polymer ?
#
loop_
_entity_poly.entity_id
_entity_poly.type
_entity_poly.pdbx_seq_one_letter_code
_entity_poly.pdbx_strand_id
1 'polypeptide(L)'
;MKLRNNETTFLHDPNQTVFDIPSVQFFNDNVMNPCQESTWNFLEIVISHLKSVHDKYNGFHKIIHLGGDEVGHLTYSGDEKFPWENFPSCVEMIENNKNDATNSWDKGTPTEFNELQWYFTAKFMKIVKVLLDSF
;
A
#
# COMPACT_ATOMS: atom_id res chain seq x y z
N MET A 1 10.62 0.96 20.32
CA MET A 1 9.66 1.90 19.73
C MET A 1 8.27 1.45 20.18
N LYS A 2 7.57 2.23 21.00
CA LYS A 2 6.17 1.91 21.39
C LYS A 2 5.28 2.50 20.29
N LEU A 3 4.69 1.66 19.48
CA LEU A 3 3.56 2.07 18.64
C LEU A 3 2.45 2.56 19.58
N ARG A 4 1.93 3.76 19.36
CA ARG A 4 0.81 4.28 20.15
C ARG A 4 -0.40 3.39 19.90
N ASN A 5 -1.21 3.15 20.91
CA ASN A 5 -2.34 2.21 20.93
C ASN A 5 -3.42 2.42 19.84
N ASN A 6 -3.32 3.47 19.02
CA ASN A 6 -4.25 3.78 17.93
C ASN A 6 -3.62 3.67 16.53
N GLU A 7 -2.37 3.20 16.38
CA GLU A 7 -1.66 3.14 15.10
C GLU A 7 -1.57 1.71 14.53
N THR A 8 -2.38 0.79 15.02
CA THR A 8 -2.36 -0.62 14.55
C THR A 8 -3.16 -0.87 13.28
N THR A 9 -3.54 0.17 12.54
CA THR A 9 -4.51 0.10 11.45
C THR A 9 -3.94 0.32 10.05
N PHE A 10 -2.62 0.27 9.86
CA PHE A 10 -2.05 0.35 8.51
C PHE A 10 -2.20 -0.95 7.71
N LEU A 11 -2.48 -2.08 8.37
CA LEU A 11 -2.81 -3.33 7.68
C LEU A 11 -4.30 -3.46 7.44
N HIS A 12 -5.14 -2.90 8.32
CA HIS A 12 -6.60 -3.01 8.27
C HIS A 12 -7.26 -1.65 8.31
N ASP A 13 -8.45 -1.58 7.75
CA ASP A 13 -9.36 -0.49 8.03
C ASP A 13 -9.87 -0.63 9.47
N PRO A 14 -9.96 0.46 10.28
CA PRO A 14 -10.39 0.39 11.69
C PRO A 14 -11.77 -0.24 11.89
N ASN A 15 -12.62 -0.17 10.89
CA ASN A 15 -13.98 -0.69 10.92
C ASN A 15 -14.12 -2.07 10.27
N GLN A 16 -13.03 -2.63 9.78
CA GLN A 16 -13.04 -3.93 9.12
C GLN A 16 -12.78 -5.05 10.12
N THR A 17 -13.71 -5.98 10.22
CA THR A 17 -13.64 -7.10 11.16
C THR A 17 -13.22 -8.42 10.52
N VAL A 18 -13.37 -8.55 9.21
CA VAL A 18 -13.08 -9.79 8.46
C VAL A 18 -12.55 -9.46 7.07
N PHE A 19 -11.53 -10.18 6.62
CA PHE A 19 -11.09 -10.18 5.23
C PHE A 19 -11.81 -11.31 4.48
N ASP A 20 -12.74 -10.95 3.62
CA ASP A 20 -13.48 -11.93 2.82
C ASP A 20 -12.71 -12.38 1.58
N ILE A 21 -11.71 -11.61 1.14
CA ILE A 21 -10.89 -11.92 -0.02
C ILE A 21 -9.43 -12.04 0.42
N PRO A 22 -8.90 -13.27 0.50
CA PRO A 22 -7.48 -13.47 0.79
C PRO A 22 -6.62 -13.07 -0.42
N SER A 23 -5.34 -12.80 -0.19
CA SER A 23 -4.35 -12.71 -1.27
C SER A 23 -4.22 -14.05 -2.01
N VAL A 24 -3.53 -14.06 -3.17
CA VAL A 24 -3.22 -15.31 -3.90
C VAL A 24 -2.46 -16.32 -3.03
N GLN A 25 -1.74 -15.84 -2.02
CA GLN A 25 -1.04 -16.66 -1.04
C GLN A 25 -1.95 -17.23 0.05
N PHE A 26 -3.26 -17.02 -0.02
CA PHE A 26 -4.28 -17.47 0.94
C PHE A 26 -4.16 -16.89 2.35
N PHE A 27 -3.49 -15.75 2.51
CA PHE A 27 -3.45 -15.00 3.77
C PHE A 27 -4.47 -13.87 3.75
N ASN A 28 -5.11 -13.65 4.90
CA ASN A 28 -6.18 -12.65 5.05
C ASN A 28 -5.67 -11.31 5.58
N ASP A 29 -4.39 -11.21 5.96
CA ASP A 29 -3.85 -10.10 6.75
C ASP A 29 -2.49 -9.58 6.25
N ASN A 30 -2.03 -10.06 5.08
CA ASN A 30 -0.72 -9.70 4.54
C ASN A 30 -0.73 -8.50 3.58
N VAL A 31 -1.91 -7.96 3.24
CA VAL A 31 -2.05 -6.87 2.29
C VAL A 31 -2.22 -5.54 3.00
N MET A 32 -1.28 -4.62 2.77
CA MET A 32 -1.37 -3.27 3.31
C MET A 32 -2.49 -2.47 2.65
N ASN A 33 -3.11 -1.59 3.44
CA ASN A 33 -4.14 -0.68 2.94
C ASN A 33 -3.52 0.58 2.31
N PRO A 34 -3.54 0.73 0.97
CA PRO A 34 -2.92 1.87 0.29
C PRO A 34 -3.72 3.17 0.43
N CYS A 35 -4.93 3.10 0.97
CA CYS A 35 -5.86 4.22 1.04
C CYS A 35 -5.81 4.93 2.40
N GLN A 36 -4.93 4.48 3.32
CA GLN A 36 -4.73 5.10 4.63
C GLN A 36 -3.39 5.81 4.74
N GLU A 37 -3.40 7.00 5.31
CA GLU A 37 -2.19 7.80 5.54
C GLU A 37 -1.23 7.10 6.52
N SER A 38 -1.76 6.37 7.50
CA SER A 38 -0.96 5.60 8.46
C SER A 38 -0.06 4.55 7.80
N THR A 39 -0.48 3.96 6.68
CA THR A 39 0.34 3.03 5.89
C THR A 39 1.59 3.73 5.36
N TRP A 40 1.44 4.93 4.82
CA TRP A 40 2.55 5.70 4.25
C TRP A 40 3.51 6.18 5.32
N ASN A 41 3.00 6.69 6.44
CA ASN A 41 3.80 7.07 7.61
C ASN A 41 4.61 5.90 8.15
N PHE A 42 4.01 4.71 8.19
CA PHE A 42 4.72 3.49 8.59
C PHE A 42 5.86 3.13 7.62
N LEU A 43 5.58 3.15 6.32
CA LEU A 43 6.59 2.86 5.29
C LEU A 43 7.75 3.85 5.33
N GLU A 44 7.48 5.14 5.51
CA GLU A 44 8.52 6.16 5.67
C GLU A 44 9.41 5.88 6.88
N ILE A 45 8.83 5.50 8.02
CA ILE A 45 9.59 5.13 9.23
C ILE A 45 10.45 3.91 8.96
N VAL A 46 9.91 2.87 8.32
CA VAL A 46 10.65 1.64 8.01
C VAL A 46 11.84 1.93 7.08
N ILE A 47 11.61 2.64 5.98
CA ILE A 47 12.67 2.96 5.01
C ILE A 47 13.73 3.87 5.64
N SER A 48 13.33 4.88 6.40
CA SER A 48 14.26 5.74 7.13
C SER A 48 15.14 4.97 8.12
N HIS A 49 14.55 3.99 8.80
CA HIS A 49 15.30 3.14 9.72
C HIS A 49 16.28 2.21 8.99
N LEU A 50 15.83 1.55 7.94
CA LEU A 50 16.68 0.72 7.08
C LEU A 50 17.86 1.53 6.53
N LYS A 51 17.59 2.74 6.03
CA LYS A 51 18.63 3.65 5.58
C LYS A 51 19.64 3.95 6.69
N SER A 52 19.16 4.32 7.88
CA SER A 52 20.03 4.64 9.03
C SER A 52 20.95 3.46 9.41
N VAL A 53 20.43 2.22 9.36
CA VAL A 53 21.22 1.01 9.61
C VAL A 53 22.29 0.83 8.55
N HIS A 54 21.94 1.00 7.28
CA HIS A 54 22.89 0.86 6.17
C HIS A 54 23.99 1.92 6.19
N ASP A 55 23.63 3.17 6.44
CA ASP A 55 24.61 4.27 6.54
C ASP A 55 25.60 4.02 7.67
N LYS A 56 25.11 3.52 8.81
CA LYS A 56 25.96 3.18 9.96
C LYS A 56 27.01 2.10 9.64
N TYR A 57 26.69 1.18 8.75
CA TYR A 57 27.57 0.05 8.42
C TYR A 57 28.21 0.17 7.03
N ASN A 58 28.21 1.36 6.42
CA ASN A 58 28.73 1.63 5.07
C ASN A 58 28.13 0.68 4.01
N GLY A 59 26.88 0.31 4.18
CA GLY A 59 26.15 -0.51 3.22
C GLY A 59 25.81 0.28 1.96
N PHE A 60 25.83 -0.39 0.80
CA PHE A 60 25.39 0.19 -0.47
C PHE A 60 24.07 -0.40 -0.90
N HIS A 61 23.02 0.44 -0.96
CA HIS A 61 21.75 0.05 -1.59
C HIS A 61 21.85 0.26 -3.10
N LYS A 62 22.08 -0.81 -3.82
CA LYS A 62 22.01 -0.76 -5.29
C LYS A 62 20.62 -1.15 -5.81
N ILE A 63 19.91 -1.98 -5.07
CA ILE A 63 18.60 -2.53 -5.48
C ILE A 63 17.74 -2.66 -4.23
N ILE A 64 16.51 -2.18 -4.32
CA ILE A 64 15.45 -2.40 -3.32
C ILE A 64 14.30 -3.10 -4.02
N HIS A 65 13.89 -4.24 -3.49
CA HIS A 65 12.68 -4.94 -3.92
C HIS A 65 11.51 -4.45 -3.07
N LEU A 66 10.45 -3.96 -3.71
CA LEU A 66 9.31 -3.38 -3.01
C LEU A 66 8.19 -4.39 -2.73
N GLY A 67 8.35 -5.64 -3.17
CA GLY A 67 7.27 -6.64 -3.12
C GLY A 67 6.13 -6.29 -4.08
N GLY A 68 4.90 -6.63 -3.69
CA GLY A 68 3.69 -6.28 -4.45
C GLY A 68 3.24 -7.36 -5.44
N ASP A 69 3.85 -8.52 -5.39
CA ASP A 69 3.43 -9.72 -6.12
C ASP A 69 2.26 -10.42 -5.40
N GLU A 70 1.41 -11.08 -6.17
CA GLU A 70 0.34 -11.95 -5.67
C GLU A 70 -0.69 -11.27 -4.74
N VAL A 71 -0.96 -10.00 -4.94
CA VAL A 71 -1.95 -9.26 -4.15
C VAL A 71 -3.37 -9.58 -4.57
N GLY A 72 -3.63 -9.68 -5.89
CA GLY A 72 -4.94 -10.03 -6.43
C GLY A 72 -5.26 -11.52 -6.24
N HIS A 73 -6.53 -11.86 -6.31
CA HIS A 73 -7.05 -13.23 -6.25
C HIS A 73 -7.97 -13.50 -7.45
N LEU A 74 -7.72 -14.58 -8.17
CA LEU A 74 -8.62 -15.04 -9.21
C LEU A 74 -9.77 -15.85 -8.60
N THR A 75 -11.00 -15.43 -8.86
CA THR A 75 -12.18 -16.18 -8.48
C THR A 75 -12.37 -17.41 -9.39
N TYR A 76 -13.26 -18.33 -9.00
CA TYR A 76 -13.64 -19.48 -9.84
C TYR A 76 -14.28 -19.05 -11.18
N SER A 77 -14.87 -17.86 -11.26
CA SER A 77 -15.39 -17.27 -12.49
C SER A 77 -14.31 -16.68 -13.39
N GLY A 78 -13.06 -16.61 -12.92
CA GLY A 78 -11.95 -15.99 -13.65
C GLY A 78 -11.84 -14.48 -13.47
N ASP A 79 -12.73 -13.87 -12.67
CA ASP A 79 -12.66 -12.45 -12.37
C ASP A 79 -11.56 -12.21 -11.32
N GLU A 80 -10.73 -11.21 -11.56
CA GLU A 80 -9.74 -10.79 -10.59
C GLU A 80 -10.42 -9.96 -9.49
N LYS A 81 -10.16 -10.30 -8.24
CA LYS A 81 -10.58 -9.52 -7.07
C LYS A 81 -9.39 -9.13 -6.24
N PHE A 82 -9.50 -7.96 -5.63
CA PHE A 82 -8.46 -7.43 -4.75
C PHE A 82 -8.98 -7.34 -3.32
N PRO A 83 -8.14 -7.64 -2.32
CA PRO A 83 -8.50 -7.47 -0.90
C PRO A 83 -8.96 -6.06 -0.57
N TRP A 84 -8.47 -5.07 -1.32
CA TRP A 84 -8.83 -3.65 -1.15
C TRP A 84 -10.30 -3.32 -1.43
N GLU A 85 -11.02 -4.19 -2.16
CA GLU A 85 -12.46 -4.05 -2.37
C GLU A 85 -13.27 -4.17 -1.08
N ASN A 86 -12.66 -4.79 -0.04
CA ASN A 86 -13.24 -4.92 1.29
C ASN A 86 -12.76 -3.84 2.28
N PHE A 87 -11.89 -2.93 1.85
CA PHE A 87 -11.41 -1.84 2.71
C PHE A 87 -12.30 -0.60 2.54
N PRO A 88 -13.11 -0.21 3.56
CA PRO A 88 -14.00 0.95 3.46
C PRO A 88 -13.29 2.23 2.99
N SER A 89 -12.06 2.47 3.45
CA SER A 89 -11.28 3.63 3.02
C SER A 89 -10.89 3.59 1.53
N CYS A 90 -10.66 2.39 0.96
CA CYS A 90 -10.38 2.26 -0.47
C CYS A 90 -11.65 2.39 -1.31
N VAL A 91 -12.78 1.86 -0.83
CA VAL A 91 -14.08 2.06 -1.47
C VAL A 91 -14.41 3.54 -1.54
N GLU A 92 -14.32 4.24 -0.40
CA GLU A 92 -14.55 5.69 -0.34
C GLU A 92 -13.60 6.48 -1.26
N MET A 93 -12.31 6.15 -1.27
CA MET A 93 -11.33 6.80 -2.15
C MET A 93 -11.70 6.61 -3.62
N ILE A 94 -12.02 5.40 -4.05
CA ILE A 94 -12.35 5.10 -5.45
C ILE A 94 -13.64 5.79 -5.86
N GLU A 95 -14.67 5.75 -5.02
CA GLU A 95 -15.94 6.44 -5.29
C GLU A 95 -15.77 7.96 -5.43
N ASN A 96 -15.01 8.57 -4.51
CA ASN A 96 -14.72 10.01 -4.57
C ASN A 96 -13.93 10.35 -5.84
N ASN A 97 -12.95 9.54 -6.22
CA ASN A 97 -12.14 9.78 -7.40
C ASN A 97 -12.93 9.61 -8.69
N LYS A 98 -13.84 8.64 -8.77
CA LYS A 98 -14.75 8.47 -9.94
C LYS A 98 -15.70 9.62 -10.13
N ASN A 99 -16.15 10.23 -9.05
CA ASN A 99 -17.09 11.35 -9.08
C ASN A 99 -16.45 12.68 -9.50
N ASP A 100 -15.11 12.77 -9.47
CA ASP A 100 -14.37 13.94 -9.93
C ASP A 100 -13.86 13.72 -11.37
N ALA A 101 -14.52 14.34 -12.34
CA ALA A 101 -14.16 14.25 -13.75
C ALA A 101 -12.73 14.74 -14.09
N THR A 102 -12.05 15.38 -13.14
CA THR A 102 -10.65 15.81 -13.31
C THR A 102 -9.67 14.70 -12.92
N ASN A 103 -10.10 13.66 -12.21
CA ASN A 103 -9.30 12.52 -11.83
C ASN A 103 -9.19 11.50 -12.97
N SER A 104 -8.02 10.92 -13.11
CA SER A 104 -7.77 9.81 -14.00
C SER A 104 -6.46 9.12 -13.60
N TRP A 105 -6.29 7.86 -14.01
CA TRP A 105 -5.05 7.14 -13.80
C TRP A 105 -3.83 7.86 -14.44
N ASP A 106 -3.99 8.48 -15.60
CA ASP A 106 -2.91 9.24 -16.25
C ASP A 106 -2.36 10.38 -15.38
N LYS A 107 -3.14 10.84 -14.42
CA LYS A 107 -2.73 11.83 -13.42
C LYS A 107 -2.23 11.19 -12.12
N GLY A 108 -2.18 9.87 -12.05
CA GLY A 108 -1.75 9.12 -10.87
C GLY A 108 -2.81 9.02 -9.78
N THR A 109 -4.08 9.25 -10.12
CA THR A 109 -5.23 9.12 -9.20
C THR A 109 -6.01 7.86 -9.56
N PRO A 110 -6.05 6.84 -8.67
CA PRO A 110 -6.76 5.60 -8.95
C PRO A 110 -8.27 5.82 -8.96
N THR A 111 -8.93 5.30 -9.98
CA THR A 111 -10.38 5.32 -10.15
C THR A 111 -11.00 3.92 -10.14
N GLU A 112 -10.15 2.89 -10.16
CA GLU A 112 -10.53 1.48 -10.10
C GLU A 112 -9.64 0.71 -9.13
N PHE A 113 -10.14 -0.42 -8.60
CA PHE A 113 -9.39 -1.20 -7.60
C PHE A 113 -8.12 -1.85 -8.15
N ASN A 114 -8.12 -2.24 -9.43
CA ASN A 114 -6.94 -2.79 -10.10
C ASN A 114 -5.80 -1.77 -10.23
N GLU A 115 -6.10 -0.48 -10.19
CA GLU A 115 -5.10 0.59 -10.23
C GLU A 115 -4.42 0.83 -8.87
N LEU A 116 -5.00 0.35 -7.76
CA LEU A 116 -4.47 0.56 -6.42
C LEU A 116 -3.09 -0.09 -6.21
N GLN A 117 -2.80 -1.20 -6.88
CA GLN A 117 -1.48 -1.81 -6.82
C GLN A 117 -0.40 -0.91 -7.44
N TRP A 118 -0.70 -0.34 -8.60
CA TRP A 118 0.20 0.61 -9.26
C TRP A 118 0.32 1.91 -8.48
N TYR A 119 -0.79 2.41 -7.92
CA TYR A 119 -0.80 3.56 -7.02
C TYR A 119 0.10 3.33 -5.81
N PHE A 120 -0.04 2.18 -5.14
CA PHE A 120 0.82 1.79 -4.03
C PHE A 120 2.29 1.79 -4.45
N THR A 121 2.62 1.07 -5.52
CA THR A 121 4.00 0.95 -6.01
C THR A 121 4.59 2.32 -6.36
N ALA A 122 3.87 3.14 -7.12
CA ALA A 122 4.34 4.47 -7.52
C ALA A 122 4.56 5.40 -6.33
N LYS A 123 3.66 5.39 -5.36
CA LYS A 123 3.78 6.22 -4.14
C LYS A 123 4.92 5.71 -3.25
N PHE A 124 5.06 4.41 -3.09
CA PHE A 124 6.16 3.83 -2.32
C PHE A 124 7.53 4.12 -2.97
N MET A 125 7.65 4.00 -4.28
CA MET A 125 8.87 4.38 -5.00
C MET A 125 9.24 5.85 -4.78
N LYS A 126 8.27 6.77 -4.72
CA LYS A 126 8.53 8.18 -4.40
C LYS A 126 9.12 8.34 -2.99
N ILE A 127 8.56 7.65 -2.00
CA ILE A 127 9.07 7.66 -0.61
C ILE A 127 10.51 7.17 -0.58
N VAL A 128 10.78 6.00 -1.18
CA VAL A 128 12.12 5.41 -1.25
C VAL A 128 13.11 6.37 -1.91
N LYS A 129 12.73 6.94 -3.06
CA LYS A 129 13.58 7.87 -3.81
C LYS A 129 13.93 9.11 -2.99
N VAL A 130 12.94 9.77 -2.39
CA VAL A 130 13.17 10.97 -1.56
C VAL A 130 14.12 10.66 -0.39
N LEU A 131 13.95 9.51 0.25
CA LEU A 131 14.77 9.12 1.40
C LEU A 131 16.18 8.67 1.00
N LEU A 132 16.37 8.13 -0.20
CA LEU A 132 17.69 7.72 -0.69
C LEU A 132 18.45 8.83 -1.41
N ASP A 133 17.76 9.76 -2.08
CA ASP A 133 18.38 10.89 -2.80
C ASP A 133 18.74 12.08 -1.87
N SER A 134 18.40 12.01 -0.57
CA SER A 134 18.67 13.08 0.40
C SER A 134 20.12 13.16 0.90
N PHE A 135 21.10 12.85 0.00
CA PHE A 135 22.56 12.95 0.24
C PHE A 135 23.33 13.50 -0.94
#